data_139647504f45d446f8a4023fb94b629f
#
_entry.id   139647504f45d446f8a4023fb94b629f
#
_cell.length_a   1.000
_cell.length_b   1.000
_cell.length_c   1.000
_cell.angle_alpha   90.00
_cell.angle_beta   90.00
_cell.angle_gamma   90.00
#
_symmetry.space_group_name_H-M   'P 1'
#
loop_
_entity.id
_entity.type
_entity.pdbx_description
1 polymer ?
#
loop_
_entity_poly.entity_id
_entity_poly.type
_entity_poly.pdbx_seq_one_letter_code
_entity_poly.pdbx_strand_id
1 'polypeptide(L)'
;KNPTTGMTDFKVDSEEIGMGDQHVKVYSLLDVDNVGLPGMIRPYSDTVVNNSVMPEDLLSELDHIPGVDTVIYNQVIFFPNQKREMAKLDKKKNRHASIPNPSNLIAVEDIKAVQDEVARNGKQLVYAHYNLVIKIEADKDFQKVTNNLENIFAKYNIHISKRAYNHLELFVASFPGNCFRLNQDYDQFLTISEAALCLMYKEHQAKGDNSPLKCYYTDRQGVPMPIDTTGKEGKVKYTNNSNFFVLGPSGSGKSFFMNTVMRQYYEQDTDIVIVDTG
;
A
#
# COMPACT_ATOMS: atom_id res chain seq x y z
N LYS A 1 30.58 12.06 -9.73
CA LYS A 1 30.02 13.43 -9.88
C LYS A 1 30.80 14.17 -10.94
N ASN A 2 30.12 14.71 -11.94
CA ASN A 2 30.75 15.63 -12.87
C ASN A 2 31.03 16.95 -12.09
N PRO A 3 32.29 17.35 -11.90
CA PRO A 3 32.64 18.53 -11.11
C PRO A 3 32.13 19.84 -11.71
N THR A 4 31.82 19.85 -12.99
CA THR A 4 31.36 21.04 -13.73
C THR A 4 29.85 21.26 -13.65
N THR A 5 29.07 20.19 -13.60
CA THR A 5 27.59 20.27 -13.65
C THR A 5 26.91 19.77 -12.37
N GLY A 6 27.64 19.17 -11.43
CA GLY A 6 27.10 18.55 -10.24
C GLY A 6 26.24 17.30 -10.51
N MET A 7 26.12 16.88 -11.77
CA MET A 7 25.38 15.69 -12.17
C MET A 7 26.10 14.43 -11.73
N THR A 8 25.33 13.44 -11.29
CA THR A 8 25.82 12.11 -10.94
C THR A 8 25.82 11.26 -12.21
N ASP A 9 26.91 10.52 -12.44
CA ASP A 9 26.96 9.58 -13.55
C ASP A 9 25.95 8.45 -13.34
N PHE A 10 25.12 8.19 -14.36
CA PHE A 10 24.20 7.07 -14.39
C PHE A 10 24.83 5.93 -15.19
N LYS A 11 24.89 4.77 -14.59
CA LYS A 11 25.18 3.51 -15.25
C LYS A 11 23.92 2.68 -15.28
N VAL A 12 23.40 2.41 -16.47
CA VAL A 12 22.22 1.57 -16.65
C VAL A 12 22.67 0.19 -17.08
N ASP A 13 22.44 -0.79 -16.24
CA ASP A 13 22.68 -2.19 -16.53
C ASP A 13 21.32 -2.92 -16.70
N SER A 14 21.34 -4.18 -17.14
CA SER A 14 20.16 -5.02 -17.28
C SER A 14 19.46 -5.34 -15.95
N GLU A 15 20.17 -5.21 -14.83
CA GLU A 15 19.64 -5.57 -13.50
C GLU A 15 19.49 -4.40 -12.55
N GLU A 16 20.23 -3.30 -12.75
CA GLU A 16 20.24 -2.16 -11.84
C GLU A 16 20.62 -0.85 -12.53
N ILE A 17 20.41 0.24 -11.83
CA ILE A 17 20.85 1.57 -12.20
C ILE A 17 21.85 2.05 -11.16
N GLY A 18 23.11 2.23 -11.55
CA GLY A 18 24.14 2.86 -10.73
C GLY A 18 24.01 4.38 -10.77
N MET A 19 23.97 5.03 -9.62
CA MET A 19 23.90 6.49 -9.44
C MET A 19 25.03 6.96 -8.53
N GLY A 20 26.24 7.11 -9.08
CA GLY A 20 27.44 7.34 -8.29
C GLY A 20 27.75 6.12 -7.39
N ASP A 21 27.75 6.32 -6.08
CA ASP A 21 27.98 5.26 -5.09
C ASP A 21 26.69 4.54 -4.66
N GLN A 22 25.58 4.83 -5.30
CA GLN A 22 24.27 4.27 -4.95
C GLN A 22 23.76 3.35 -6.05
N HIS A 23 23.04 2.31 -5.66
CA HIS A 23 22.43 1.35 -6.56
C HIS A 23 20.91 1.40 -6.44
N VAL A 24 20.24 1.45 -7.57
CA VAL A 24 18.77 1.51 -7.66
C VAL A 24 18.29 0.38 -8.55
N LYS A 25 17.24 -0.32 -8.09
CA LYS A 25 16.55 -1.35 -8.87
C LYS A 25 15.05 -1.06 -8.90
N VAL A 26 14.43 -1.34 -10.03
CA VAL A 26 12.99 -1.20 -10.20
C VAL A 26 12.37 -2.59 -10.32
N TYR A 27 11.36 -2.84 -9.49
CA TYR A 27 10.58 -4.07 -9.52
C TYR A 27 9.17 -3.73 -9.97
N SER A 28 8.68 -4.37 -11.01
CA SER A 28 7.26 -4.31 -11.35
C SER A 28 6.50 -5.33 -10.51
N LEU A 29 5.31 -4.97 -10.02
CA LEU A 29 4.43 -5.91 -9.31
C LEU A 29 3.66 -6.82 -10.28
N LEU A 30 3.89 -6.67 -11.55
CA LEU A 30 3.31 -7.49 -12.60
C LEU A 30 4.43 -8.21 -13.31
N ASP A 31 4.48 -9.50 -13.14
CA ASP A 31 5.28 -10.37 -13.99
C ASP A 31 4.49 -10.67 -15.26
N VAL A 32 5.04 -10.29 -16.43
CA VAL A 32 4.39 -10.52 -17.72
C VAL A 32 4.21 -12.01 -18.01
N ASP A 33 5.11 -12.84 -17.47
CA ASP A 33 5.10 -14.28 -17.70
C ASP A 33 4.19 -15.03 -16.71
N ASN A 34 3.93 -14.43 -15.53
CA ASN A 34 3.11 -15.01 -14.45
C ASN A 34 1.99 -14.06 -14.04
N VAL A 35 1.20 -13.62 -14.99
CA VAL A 35 0.12 -12.65 -14.76
C VAL A 35 -0.92 -13.22 -13.79
N GLY A 36 -0.90 -12.72 -12.57
CA GLY A 36 -1.90 -13.04 -11.59
C GLY A 36 -1.77 -12.13 -10.39
N LEU A 37 -2.46 -10.99 -10.42
CA LEU A 37 -2.87 -10.41 -9.16
C LEU A 37 -3.88 -11.37 -8.53
N PRO A 38 -3.78 -11.63 -7.22
CA PRO A 38 -4.72 -12.51 -6.55
C PRO A 38 -6.14 -12.00 -6.77
N GLY A 39 -7.08 -12.91 -6.93
CA GLY A 39 -8.48 -12.55 -7.16
C GLY A 39 -9.10 -11.71 -6.04
N MET A 40 -8.47 -11.70 -4.86
CA MET A 40 -8.89 -10.89 -3.73
C MET A 40 -7.70 -10.57 -2.82
N ILE A 41 -7.47 -9.28 -2.57
CA ILE A 41 -6.63 -8.81 -1.46
C ILE A 41 -7.57 -8.33 -0.37
N ARG A 42 -7.52 -8.98 0.79
CA ARG A 42 -8.36 -8.60 1.92
C ARG A 42 -7.74 -7.41 2.67
N PRO A 43 -8.54 -6.42 3.08
CA PRO A 43 -8.03 -5.28 3.86
C PRO A 43 -7.73 -5.64 5.33
N TYR A 44 -8.14 -6.83 5.77
CA TYR A 44 -7.99 -7.29 7.14
C TYR A 44 -7.54 -8.75 7.15
N SER A 45 -6.65 -9.09 8.08
CA SER A 45 -6.25 -10.48 8.31
C SER A 45 -7.39 -11.27 8.97
N ASP A 46 -7.38 -12.59 8.82
CA ASP A 46 -8.29 -13.46 9.55
C ASP A 46 -7.89 -13.60 11.05
N THR A 47 -6.79 -12.97 11.46
CA THR A 47 -6.30 -12.98 12.83
C THR A 47 -7.11 -12.01 13.68
N VAL A 48 -7.77 -12.55 14.69
CA VAL A 48 -8.55 -11.76 15.67
C VAL A 48 -7.73 -11.62 16.95
N VAL A 49 -7.41 -10.38 17.30
CA VAL A 49 -6.74 -10.06 18.57
C VAL A 49 -7.70 -9.21 19.41
N ASN A 50 -8.01 -9.65 20.61
CA ASN A 50 -8.94 -8.94 21.52
C ASN A 50 -10.28 -8.55 20.89
N ASN A 51 -10.90 -9.47 20.15
CA ASN A 51 -12.14 -9.24 19.38
C ASN A 51 -12.07 -8.18 18.29
N SER A 52 -10.87 -7.75 17.90
CA SER A 52 -10.65 -6.83 16.81
C SER A 52 -9.91 -7.54 15.68
N VAL A 53 -10.38 -7.33 14.46
CA VAL A 53 -9.71 -7.82 13.25
C VAL A 53 -8.51 -6.93 12.99
N MET A 54 -7.32 -7.54 12.81
CA MET A 54 -6.11 -6.79 12.53
C MET A 54 -6.16 -6.24 11.10
N PRO A 55 -5.90 -4.94 10.92
CA PRO A 55 -5.73 -4.39 9.58
C PRO A 55 -4.49 -5.00 8.93
N GLU A 56 -4.61 -5.30 7.66
CA GLU A 56 -3.52 -5.85 6.85
C GLU A 56 -3.20 -4.86 5.73
N ASP A 57 -2.02 -4.27 5.81
CA ASP A 57 -1.49 -3.41 4.76
C ASP A 57 -0.23 -4.04 4.19
N LEU A 58 -0.36 -4.55 2.98
CA LEU A 58 0.73 -5.15 2.23
C LEU A 58 1.96 -4.21 2.14
N LEU A 59 1.72 -2.93 1.98
CA LEU A 59 2.78 -1.95 1.76
C LEU A 59 3.50 -1.53 3.06
N SER A 60 2.89 -1.75 4.21
CA SER A 60 3.52 -1.45 5.50
C SER A 60 4.76 -2.30 5.79
N GLU A 61 4.84 -3.50 5.22
CA GLU A 61 6.01 -4.37 5.36
C GLU A 61 7.22 -3.85 4.56
N LEU A 62 7.02 -2.96 3.60
CA LEU A 62 8.09 -2.39 2.79
C LEU A 62 8.99 -1.42 3.58
N ASP A 63 8.50 -0.85 4.67
CA ASP A 63 9.25 0.12 5.49
C ASP A 63 10.41 -0.52 6.28
N HIS A 64 10.47 -1.86 6.36
CA HIS A 64 11.39 -2.55 7.25
C HIS A 64 12.25 -3.61 6.53
N ILE A 65 12.55 -3.42 5.26
CA ILE A 65 13.39 -4.36 4.51
C ILE A 65 14.86 -4.11 4.85
N PRO A 66 15.56 -5.11 5.43
CA PRO A 66 16.97 -4.95 5.79
C PRO A 66 17.86 -4.66 4.58
N GLY A 67 18.70 -3.63 4.68
CA GLY A 67 19.64 -3.23 3.63
C GLY A 67 19.06 -2.28 2.58
N VAL A 68 17.82 -1.89 2.73
CA VAL A 68 17.17 -0.89 1.88
C VAL A 68 17.27 0.48 2.53
N ASP A 69 17.73 1.46 1.78
CA ASP A 69 17.79 2.86 2.22
C ASP A 69 16.50 3.61 1.89
N THR A 70 15.96 3.39 0.70
CA THR A 70 14.75 4.08 0.26
C THR A 70 13.88 3.14 -0.57
N VAL A 71 12.60 3.14 -0.28
CA VAL A 71 11.55 2.49 -1.09
C VAL A 71 10.60 3.56 -1.61
N ILE A 72 10.37 3.56 -2.91
CA ILE A 72 9.33 4.37 -3.53
C ILE A 72 8.35 3.43 -4.19
N TYR A 73 7.13 3.42 -3.72
CA TYR A 73 6.03 2.70 -4.34
C TYR A 73 5.27 3.63 -5.28
N ASN A 74 5.15 3.21 -6.53
CA ASN A 74 4.39 3.93 -7.54
C ASN A 74 3.18 3.14 -7.97
N GLN A 75 2.05 3.80 -7.93
CA GLN A 75 0.80 3.33 -8.48
C GLN A 75 0.28 4.33 -9.49
N VAL A 76 0.07 3.88 -10.71
CA VAL A 76 -0.46 4.71 -11.80
C VAL A 76 -1.71 4.07 -12.35
N ILE A 77 -2.79 4.84 -12.42
CA ILE A 77 -4.09 4.39 -12.92
C ILE A 77 -4.52 5.33 -14.05
N PHE A 78 -4.74 4.77 -15.22
CA PHE A 78 -5.22 5.49 -16.39
C PHE A 78 -6.69 5.16 -16.66
N PHE A 79 -7.49 6.17 -16.87
CA PHE A 79 -8.90 6.03 -17.21
C PHE A 79 -9.09 6.13 -18.73
N PRO A 80 -9.26 4.98 -19.42
CA PRO A 80 -9.46 4.99 -20.87
C PRO A 80 -10.88 5.35 -21.27
N ASN A 81 -11.09 5.55 -22.55
CA ASN A 81 -12.44 5.65 -23.10
C ASN A 81 -13.17 4.30 -22.99
N GLN A 82 -14.17 4.22 -22.11
CA GLN A 82 -14.89 3.01 -21.77
C GLN A 82 -15.48 2.29 -22.99
N LYS A 83 -16.13 3.04 -23.89
CA LYS A 83 -16.75 2.48 -25.10
C LYS A 83 -15.71 1.82 -26.01
N ARG A 84 -14.54 2.46 -26.15
CA ARG A 84 -13.45 1.94 -26.97
C ARG A 84 -12.88 0.66 -26.38
N GLU A 85 -12.67 0.61 -25.07
CA GLU A 85 -12.13 -0.57 -24.40
C GLU A 85 -13.13 -1.73 -24.40
N MET A 86 -14.40 -1.48 -24.16
CA MET A 86 -15.46 -2.50 -24.30
C MET A 86 -15.49 -3.08 -25.72
N ALA A 87 -15.35 -2.24 -26.75
CA ALA A 87 -15.29 -2.73 -28.11
C ALA A 87 -14.03 -3.56 -28.41
N LYS A 88 -12.90 -3.23 -27.80
CA LYS A 88 -11.67 -4.06 -27.87
C LYS A 88 -11.89 -5.41 -27.19
N LEU A 89 -12.51 -5.44 -26.03
CA LEU A 89 -12.84 -6.68 -25.31
C LEU A 89 -13.79 -7.57 -26.14
N ASP A 90 -14.80 -6.99 -26.79
CA ASP A 90 -15.69 -7.72 -27.69
C ASP A 90 -14.92 -8.35 -28.87
N LYS A 91 -14.05 -7.61 -29.51
CA LYS A 91 -13.20 -8.13 -30.59
C LYS A 91 -12.30 -9.27 -30.09
N LYS A 92 -11.68 -9.11 -28.92
CA LYS A 92 -10.83 -10.13 -28.30
C LYS A 92 -11.65 -11.40 -27.98
N LYS A 93 -12.82 -11.24 -27.36
CA LYS A 93 -13.74 -12.33 -27.07
C LYS A 93 -14.12 -13.11 -28.32
N ASN A 94 -14.54 -12.43 -29.39
CA ASN A 94 -14.92 -13.06 -30.64
C ASN A 94 -13.75 -13.80 -31.29
N ARG A 95 -12.55 -13.28 -31.21
CA ARG A 95 -11.33 -13.95 -31.71
C ARG A 95 -11.03 -15.23 -30.93
N HIS A 96 -11.13 -15.23 -29.62
CA HIS A 96 -10.95 -16.43 -28.81
C HIS A 96 -12.06 -17.46 -29.05
N ALA A 97 -13.31 -17.02 -29.23
CA ALA A 97 -14.44 -17.89 -29.53
C ALA A 97 -14.33 -18.56 -30.90
N SER A 98 -13.62 -17.94 -31.88
CA SER A 98 -13.45 -18.52 -33.22
C SER A 98 -12.50 -19.72 -33.28
N ILE A 99 -11.64 -19.88 -32.27
CA ILE A 99 -10.71 -21.02 -32.17
C ILE A 99 -10.91 -21.69 -30.80
N PRO A 100 -11.90 -22.59 -30.70
CA PRO A 100 -12.24 -23.19 -29.42
C PRO A 100 -11.15 -24.17 -28.97
N ASN A 101 -10.45 -23.79 -27.90
CA ASN A 101 -9.60 -24.66 -27.10
C ASN A 101 -9.83 -24.35 -25.63
N PRO A 102 -9.39 -25.17 -24.67
CA PRO A 102 -9.65 -24.93 -23.25
C PRO A 102 -9.23 -23.54 -22.77
N SER A 103 -8.05 -23.06 -23.16
CA SER A 103 -7.55 -21.74 -22.78
C SER A 103 -8.38 -20.60 -23.38
N ASN A 104 -8.82 -20.74 -24.61
CA ASN A 104 -9.65 -19.72 -25.26
C ASN A 104 -11.07 -19.70 -24.67
N LEU A 105 -11.61 -20.84 -24.26
CA LEU A 105 -12.91 -20.88 -23.57
C LEU A 105 -12.86 -20.15 -22.23
N ILE A 106 -11.83 -20.37 -21.43
CA ILE A 106 -11.59 -19.64 -20.17
C ILE A 106 -11.48 -18.14 -20.46
N ALA A 107 -10.68 -17.75 -21.45
CA ALA A 107 -10.53 -16.34 -21.80
C ALA A 107 -11.85 -15.67 -22.23
N VAL A 108 -12.75 -16.40 -22.90
CA VAL A 108 -14.09 -15.92 -23.26
C VAL A 108 -14.95 -15.71 -22.02
N GLU A 109 -14.90 -16.65 -21.07
CA GLU A 109 -15.64 -16.57 -19.80
C GLU A 109 -15.14 -15.39 -18.95
N ASP A 110 -13.83 -15.22 -18.81
CA ASP A 110 -13.21 -14.12 -18.07
C ASP A 110 -13.59 -12.75 -18.67
N ILE A 111 -13.50 -12.62 -20.00
CA ILE A 111 -13.90 -11.36 -20.67
C ILE A 111 -15.37 -11.09 -20.43
N LYS A 112 -16.23 -12.11 -20.51
CA LYS A 112 -17.66 -11.97 -20.26
C LYS A 112 -17.95 -11.56 -18.82
N ALA A 113 -17.24 -12.14 -17.84
CA ALA A 113 -17.37 -11.75 -16.44
C ALA A 113 -17.04 -10.28 -16.21
N VAL A 114 -15.94 -9.78 -16.81
CA VAL A 114 -15.58 -8.36 -16.73
C VAL A 114 -16.64 -7.46 -17.40
N GLN A 115 -17.15 -7.87 -18.56
CA GLN A 115 -18.20 -7.12 -19.24
C GLN A 115 -19.50 -7.07 -18.44
N ASP A 116 -19.89 -8.17 -17.78
CA ASP A 116 -21.04 -8.25 -16.90
C ASP A 116 -20.88 -7.31 -15.68
N GLU A 117 -19.69 -7.29 -15.06
CA GLU A 117 -19.39 -6.37 -13.95
C GLU A 117 -19.52 -4.90 -14.36
N VAL A 118 -19.00 -4.55 -15.51
CA VAL A 118 -19.13 -3.18 -16.05
C VAL A 118 -20.60 -2.83 -16.33
N ALA A 119 -21.35 -3.76 -16.96
CA ALA A 119 -22.71 -3.50 -17.40
C ALA A 119 -23.73 -3.48 -16.24
N ARG A 120 -23.59 -4.39 -15.26
CA ARG A 120 -24.55 -4.52 -14.15
C ARG A 120 -24.24 -3.62 -12.98
N ASN A 121 -22.96 -3.47 -12.65
CA ASN A 121 -22.50 -2.81 -11.44
C ASN A 121 -21.92 -1.40 -11.72
N GLY A 122 -21.91 -0.98 -12.99
CA GLY A 122 -21.42 0.35 -13.39
C GLY A 122 -19.92 0.56 -13.15
N LYS A 123 -19.15 -0.54 -13.02
CA LYS A 123 -17.71 -0.47 -12.79
C LYS A 123 -16.98 0.09 -13.99
N GLN A 124 -15.85 0.73 -13.74
CA GLN A 124 -15.04 1.33 -14.80
C GLN A 124 -13.82 0.47 -15.12
N LEU A 125 -13.49 0.34 -16.39
CA LEU A 125 -12.25 -0.22 -16.85
C LEU A 125 -11.13 0.79 -16.68
N VAL A 126 -10.00 0.35 -16.17
CA VAL A 126 -8.79 1.17 -15.99
C VAL A 126 -7.57 0.39 -16.44
N TYR A 127 -6.53 1.11 -16.86
CA TYR A 127 -5.20 0.55 -17.00
C TYR A 127 -4.40 0.87 -15.74
N ALA A 128 -3.80 -0.12 -15.16
CA ALA A 128 -3.02 0.01 -13.94
C ALA A 128 -1.55 -0.37 -14.16
N HIS A 129 -0.66 0.29 -13.43
CA HIS A 129 0.75 -0.03 -13.33
C HIS A 129 1.19 0.12 -11.88
N TYR A 130 2.01 -0.82 -11.41
CA TYR A 130 2.60 -0.79 -10.07
C TYR A 130 4.08 -1.11 -10.16
N ASN A 131 4.92 -0.30 -9.54
CA ASN A 131 6.32 -0.61 -9.39
C ASN A 131 6.88 -0.14 -8.04
N LEU A 132 8.01 -0.73 -7.69
CA LEU A 132 8.84 -0.38 -6.55
C LEU A 132 10.18 0.10 -7.08
N VAL A 133 10.58 1.31 -6.72
CA VAL A 133 11.94 1.78 -6.91
C VAL A 133 12.66 1.63 -5.58
N ILE A 134 13.66 0.78 -5.55
CA ILE A 134 14.42 0.45 -4.34
C ILE A 134 15.85 0.92 -4.49
N LYS A 135 16.29 1.72 -3.52
CA LYS A 135 17.67 2.15 -3.39
C LYS A 135 18.32 1.41 -2.24
N ILE A 136 19.50 0.88 -2.47
CA ILE A 136 20.33 0.23 -1.45
C ILE A 136 21.64 0.98 -1.26
N GLU A 137 22.27 0.74 -0.10
CA GLU A 137 23.64 1.18 0.17
C GLU A 137 24.64 0.40 -0.69
N ALA A 138 25.78 1.02 -0.98
CA ALA A 138 26.78 0.48 -1.90
C ALA A 138 27.37 -0.89 -1.49
N ASP A 139 27.33 -1.21 -0.19
CA ASP A 139 27.86 -2.47 0.38
C ASP A 139 26.81 -3.58 0.50
N LYS A 140 25.57 -3.33 0.07
CA LYS A 140 24.44 -4.26 0.21
C LYS A 140 24.20 -5.06 -1.08
N ASP A 141 23.55 -6.18 -0.89
CA ASP A 141 23.30 -7.17 -1.94
C ASP A 141 21.81 -7.15 -2.36
N PHE A 142 21.55 -6.80 -3.59
CA PHE A 142 20.20 -6.84 -4.16
C PHE A 142 19.57 -8.23 -4.14
N GLN A 143 20.35 -9.31 -4.15
CA GLN A 143 19.77 -10.64 -4.08
C GLN A 143 19.01 -10.87 -2.77
N LYS A 144 19.57 -10.39 -1.65
CA LYS A 144 18.89 -10.48 -0.34
C LYS A 144 17.63 -9.64 -0.29
N VAL A 145 17.69 -8.43 -0.84
CA VAL A 145 16.54 -7.53 -0.92
C VAL A 145 15.45 -8.15 -1.80
N THR A 146 15.81 -8.70 -2.96
CA THR A 146 14.89 -9.39 -3.86
C THR A 146 14.18 -10.56 -3.16
N ASN A 147 14.94 -11.40 -2.44
CA ASN A 147 14.37 -12.52 -1.71
C ASN A 147 13.39 -12.07 -0.61
N ASN A 148 13.70 -10.98 0.09
CA ASN A 148 12.80 -10.42 1.10
C ASN A 148 11.50 -9.89 0.47
N LEU A 149 11.61 -9.16 -0.64
CA LEU A 149 10.45 -8.68 -1.39
C LEU A 149 9.58 -9.83 -1.89
N GLU A 150 10.19 -10.87 -2.47
CA GLU A 150 9.46 -12.05 -2.91
C GLU A 150 8.69 -12.69 -1.75
N ASN A 151 9.30 -12.82 -0.58
CA ASN A 151 8.65 -13.38 0.60
C ASN A 151 7.47 -12.52 1.07
N ILE A 152 7.60 -11.19 1.04
CA ILE A 152 6.51 -10.27 1.40
C ILE A 152 5.34 -10.46 0.44
N PHE A 153 5.59 -10.37 -0.86
CA PHE A 153 4.54 -10.43 -1.87
C PHE A 153 3.95 -11.84 -2.08
N ALA A 154 4.75 -12.90 -1.85
CA ALA A 154 4.27 -14.28 -1.95
C ALA A 154 3.17 -14.61 -0.93
N LYS A 155 3.15 -13.95 0.23
CA LYS A 155 2.05 -14.07 1.21
C LYS A 155 0.69 -13.74 0.60
N TYR A 156 0.67 -12.90 -0.41
CA TYR A 156 -0.52 -12.41 -1.10
C TYR A 156 -0.68 -13.00 -2.50
N ASN A 157 0.10 -14.03 -2.84
CA ASN A 157 0.17 -14.62 -4.18
C ASN A 157 0.51 -13.60 -5.30
N ILE A 158 1.29 -12.60 -4.98
CA ILE A 158 1.78 -11.63 -5.94
C ILE A 158 3.21 -12.01 -6.34
N HIS A 159 3.45 -12.12 -7.64
CA HIS A 159 4.78 -12.35 -8.18
C HIS A 159 5.36 -11.03 -8.69
N ILE A 160 6.52 -10.67 -8.16
CA ILE A 160 7.23 -9.48 -8.63
C ILE A 160 8.09 -9.82 -9.84
N SER A 161 8.18 -8.93 -10.81
CA SER A 161 9.12 -9.05 -11.90
C SER A 161 10.54 -8.72 -11.42
N LYS A 162 11.41 -9.73 -11.41
CA LYS A 162 12.82 -9.59 -11.00
C LYS A 162 13.69 -8.95 -12.07
N ARG A 163 13.27 -9.03 -13.32
CA ARG A 163 14.00 -8.55 -14.49
C ARG A 163 13.14 -7.57 -15.26
N ALA A 164 13.38 -6.31 -15.04
CA ALA A 164 12.80 -5.26 -15.86
C ALA A 164 13.88 -4.81 -16.85
N TYR A 165 13.82 -5.30 -18.08
CA TYR A 165 14.77 -4.86 -19.13
C TYR A 165 14.67 -3.37 -19.46
N ASN A 166 13.59 -2.71 -19.02
CA ASN A 166 13.32 -1.30 -19.19
C ASN A 166 13.47 -0.50 -17.87
N HIS A 167 14.43 -0.87 -17.03
CA HIS A 167 14.66 -0.23 -15.73
C HIS A 167 14.72 1.29 -15.79
N LEU A 168 15.44 1.84 -16.75
CA LEU A 168 15.56 3.30 -16.90
C LEU A 168 14.24 3.96 -17.25
N GLU A 169 13.46 3.35 -18.14
CA GLU A 169 12.15 3.86 -18.55
C GLU A 169 11.18 3.86 -17.36
N LEU A 170 11.12 2.76 -16.61
CA LEU A 170 10.29 2.63 -15.42
C LEU A 170 10.76 3.60 -14.31
N PHE A 171 12.06 3.73 -14.11
CA PHE A 171 12.62 4.69 -13.17
C PHE A 171 12.23 6.12 -13.51
N VAL A 172 12.38 6.51 -14.78
CA VAL A 172 11.99 7.86 -15.22
C VAL A 172 10.47 8.06 -15.15
N ALA A 173 9.68 7.03 -15.46
CA ALA A 173 8.23 7.07 -15.36
C ALA A 173 7.73 7.21 -13.93
N SER A 174 8.55 6.83 -12.94
CA SER A 174 8.23 6.95 -11.52
C SER A 174 8.33 8.38 -10.98
N PHE A 175 8.92 9.31 -11.72
CA PHE A 175 8.93 10.71 -11.31
C PHE A 175 7.55 11.36 -11.54
N PRO A 176 7.14 12.26 -10.64
CA PRO A 176 5.88 12.96 -10.80
C PRO A 176 5.74 13.63 -12.17
N GLY A 177 4.62 13.38 -12.84
CA GLY A 177 4.34 13.92 -14.17
C GLY A 177 4.90 13.11 -15.35
N ASN A 178 5.72 12.07 -15.12
CA ASN A 178 6.35 11.28 -16.19
C ASN A 178 5.64 9.95 -16.50
N CYS A 179 4.54 9.66 -15.86
CA CYS A 179 3.78 8.41 -16.04
C CYS A 179 3.32 8.15 -17.49
N PHE A 180 3.27 9.19 -18.34
CA PHE A 180 2.95 9.06 -19.77
C PHE A 180 3.98 8.23 -20.55
N ARG A 181 5.16 7.97 -19.99
CA ARG A 181 6.21 7.13 -20.58
C ARG A 181 5.93 5.64 -20.45
N LEU A 182 5.00 5.25 -19.59
CA LEU A 182 4.58 3.85 -19.44
C LEU A 182 3.89 3.38 -20.72
N ASN A 183 4.39 2.28 -21.27
CA ASN A 183 3.80 1.69 -22.47
C ASN A 183 2.57 0.87 -22.11
N GLN A 184 1.47 1.11 -22.83
CA GLN A 184 0.20 0.44 -22.58
C GLN A 184 0.25 -1.06 -22.85
N ASP A 185 1.10 -1.52 -23.76
CA ASP A 185 1.08 -2.91 -24.23
C ASP A 185 1.83 -3.87 -23.29
N TYR A 186 2.83 -3.37 -22.54
CA TYR A 186 3.65 -4.22 -21.68
C TYR A 186 3.91 -3.68 -20.25
N ASP A 187 3.70 -2.38 -20.00
CA ASP A 187 3.84 -1.83 -18.64
C ASP A 187 2.52 -1.76 -17.89
N GLN A 188 1.40 -1.82 -18.60
CA GLN A 188 0.07 -1.63 -18.04
C GLN A 188 -0.82 -2.84 -18.29
N PHE A 189 -1.72 -3.10 -17.37
CA PHE A 189 -2.74 -4.14 -17.56
C PHE A 189 -4.14 -3.55 -17.37
N LEU A 190 -5.09 -4.12 -18.11
CA LEU A 190 -6.49 -3.74 -18.04
C LEU A 190 -7.18 -4.46 -16.88
N THR A 191 -7.83 -3.69 -16.02
CA THR A 191 -8.60 -4.21 -14.88
C THR A 191 -9.80 -3.32 -14.59
N ILE A 192 -10.57 -3.66 -13.57
CA ILE A 192 -11.64 -2.79 -13.02
C ILE A 192 -11.07 -1.87 -11.93
N SER A 193 -11.71 -0.69 -11.78
CA SER A 193 -11.26 0.35 -10.84
C SER A 193 -11.08 -0.15 -9.41
N GLU A 194 -12.00 -0.96 -8.90
CA GLU A 194 -11.94 -1.49 -7.54
C GLU A 194 -10.77 -2.44 -7.34
N ALA A 195 -10.47 -3.29 -8.34
CA ALA A 195 -9.31 -4.16 -8.28
C ALA A 195 -7.99 -3.37 -8.31
N ALA A 196 -7.94 -2.29 -9.10
CA ALA A 196 -6.77 -1.42 -9.12
C ALA A 196 -6.51 -0.75 -7.76
N LEU A 197 -7.55 -0.45 -6.97
CA LEU A 197 -7.42 0.16 -5.66
C LEU A 197 -7.00 -0.83 -4.56
N CYS A 198 -7.02 -2.14 -4.80
CA CYS A 198 -6.62 -3.13 -3.80
C CYS A 198 -5.15 -2.98 -3.36
N LEU A 199 -4.29 -2.50 -4.25
CA LEU A 199 -2.87 -2.23 -3.96
C LEU A 199 -2.58 -0.76 -3.63
N MET A 200 -3.61 0.05 -3.41
CA MET A 200 -3.41 1.42 -2.94
C MET A 200 -2.87 1.40 -1.51
N TYR A 201 -1.84 2.20 -1.27
CA TYR A 201 -1.39 2.45 0.10
C TYR A 201 -2.55 2.99 0.92
N LYS A 202 -2.93 2.25 1.94
CA LYS A 202 -3.99 2.62 2.84
C LYS A 202 -3.34 3.21 4.07
N GLU A 203 -3.36 4.52 4.18
CA GLU A 203 -3.15 5.12 5.48
C GLU A 203 -4.31 4.67 6.37
N HIS A 204 -4.06 3.69 7.21
CA HIS A 204 -5.00 3.35 8.23
C HIS A 204 -5.08 4.51 9.22
N GLN A 205 -6.12 5.29 9.10
CA GLN A 205 -6.63 5.90 10.31
C GLN A 205 -7.05 4.74 11.21
N ALA A 206 -6.27 4.50 12.25
CA ALA A 206 -6.70 3.62 13.31
C ALA A 206 -8.13 4.04 13.68
N LYS A 207 -9.06 3.09 13.69
CA LYS A 207 -10.43 3.37 14.10
C LYS A 207 -10.35 3.89 15.53
N GLY A 208 -10.52 5.20 15.68
CA GLY A 208 -10.65 5.77 17.00
C GLY A 208 -11.96 5.32 17.64
N ASP A 209 -11.99 5.34 18.95
CA ASP A 209 -13.18 4.99 19.71
C ASP A 209 -14.30 6.01 19.44
N ASN A 210 -15.49 5.52 19.18
CA ASN A 210 -16.69 6.34 19.01
C ASN A 210 -17.37 6.58 20.37
N SER A 211 -16.68 7.29 21.26
CA SER A 211 -17.14 7.60 22.60
C SER A 211 -17.32 9.10 22.82
N PRO A 212 -18.26 9.53 23.67
CA PRO A 212 -18.34 10.93 24.09
C PRO A 212 -17.14 11.37 24.94
N LEU A 213 -16.48 10.43 25.65
CA LEU A 213 -15.32 10.70 26.50
C LEU A 213 -14.04 10.18 25.81
N LYS A 214 -13.53 10.89 24.83
CA LYS A 214 -12.35 10.50 24.08
C LYS A 214 -11.22 11.52 24.18
N CYS A 215 -10.03 11.03 24.42
CA CYS A 215 -8.81 11.83 24.31
C CYS A 215 -8.14 11.59 22.97
N TYR A 216 -7.61 12.63 22.36
CA TYR A 216 -6.88 12.54 21.13
C TYR A 216 -5.39 12.34 21.40
N TYR A 217 -4.85 11.30 20.81
CA TYR A 217 -3.43 10.97 20.78
C TYR A 217 -2.97 10.99 19.33
N THR A 218 -1.67 11.01 19.12
CA THR A 218 -1.09 10.86 17.79
C THR A 218 -0.35 9.53 17.69
N ASP A 219 -0.49 8.86 16.57
CA ASP A 219 0.38 7.74 16.22
C ASP A 219 1.79 8.24 15.83
N ARG A 220 2.66 7.31 15.40
CA ARG A 220 4.02 7.64 14.96
C ARG A 220 4.06 8.49 13.69
N GLN A 221 3.00 8.45 12.88
CA GLN A 221 2.83 9.24 11.67
C GLN A 221 2.22 10.62 11.93
N GLY A 222 1.87 10.91 13.19
CA GLY A 222 1.23 12.18 13.56
C GLY A 222 -0.28 12.22 13.31
N VAL A 223 -0.90 11.09 13.00
CA VAL A 223 -2.35 11.00 12.77
C VAL A 223 -3.09 11.04 14.10
N PRO A 224 -4.08 11.94 14.29
CA PRO A 224 -4.87 12.00 15.51
C PRO A 224 -5.74 10.75 15.67
N MET A 225 -5.62 10.08 16.82
CA MET A 225 -6.42 8.92 17.20
C MET A 225 -7.25 9.23 18.43
N PRO A 226 -8.58 9.24 18.36
CA PRO A 226 -9.44 9.32 19.52
C PRO A 226 -9.45 7.98 20.26
N ILE A 227 -9.13 8.00 21.55
CA ILE A 227 -9.11 6.82 22.43
C ILE A 227 -9.93 7.13 23.68
N ASP A 228 -10.87 6.26 24.01
CA ASP A 228 -11.60 6.30 25.26
C ASP A 228 -10.89 5.49 26.35
N THR A 229 -10.18 6.17 27.22
CA THR A 229 -9.48 5.52 28.35
C THR A 229 -10.43 5.01 29.42
N THR A 230 -11.72 5.34 29.38
CA THR A 230 -12.73 4.80 30.31
C THR A 230 -13.18 3.39 29.92
N GLY A 231 -12.79 2.92 28.76
CA GLY A 231 -13.13 1.59 28.24
C GLY A 231 -14.59 1.44 27.84
N LYS A 232 -15.24 2.52 27.42
CA LYS A 232 -16.61 2.50 26.92
C LYS A 232 -16.66 2.96 25.47
N GLU A 233 -17.40 2.24 24.66
CA GLU A 233 -17.81 2.72 23.34
C GLU A 233 -19.34 2.90 23.36
N GLY A 234 -19.78 4.15 23.34
CA GLY A 234 -21.18 4.48 23.53
C GLY A 234 -21.71 3.98 24.89
N LYS A 235 -22.64 3.01 24.87
CA LYS A 235 -23.21 2.39 26.08
C LYS A 235 -22.53 1.09 26.51
N VAL A 236 -21.64 0.55 25.68
CA VAL A 236 -20.98 -0.74 25.92
C VAL A 236 -19.65 -0.51 26.62
N LYS A 237 -19.41 -1.23 27.71
CA LYS A 237 -18.15 -1.19 28.44
C LYS A 237 -17.29 -2.40 28.07
N TYR A 238 -16.12 -2.17 27.51
CA TYR A 238 -15.18 -3.22 27.10
C TYR A 238 -14.23 -3.66 28.20
N THR A 239 -14.05 -2.83 29.25
CA THR A 239 -13.20 -3.16 30.39
C THR A 239 -14.00 -3.26 31.66
N ASN A 240 -13.60 -4.15 32.58
CA ASN A 240 -14.28 -4.30 33.88
C ASN A 240 -14.02 -3.13 34.81
N ASN A 241 -13.00 -2.32 34.54
CA ASN A 241 -12.66 -1.16 35.33
C ASN A 241 -12.10 -0.04 34.46
N SER A 242 -12.15 1.19 34.93
CA SER A 242 -11.67 2.38 34.22
C SER A 242 -10.36 2.93 34.81
N ASN A 243 -9.69 2.17 35.68
CA ASN A 243 -8.42 2.59 36.27
C ASN A 243 -7.29 2.35 35.25
N PHE A 244 -6.36 3.27 35.20
CA PHE A 244 -5.15 3.11 34.41
C PHE A 244 -3.92 3.53 35.21
N PHE A 245 -2.80 2.99 34.87
CA PHE A 245 -1.53 3.23 35.53
C PHE A 245 -0.50 3.74 34.51
N VAL A 246 0.13 4.88 34.83
CA VAL A 246 1.15 5.49 33.96
C VAL A 246 2.53 5.29 34.57
N LEU A 247 3.35 4.48 33.91
CA LEU A 247 4.71 4.19 34.33
C LEU A 247 5.73 4.75 33.34
N GLY A 248 6.81 5.28 33.87
CA GLY A 248 7.95 5.73 33.06
C GLY A 248 9.06 6.29 33.96
N PRO A 249 10.32 6.31 33.46
CA PRO A 249 11.44 6.89 34.20
C PRO A 249 11.27 8.42 34.42
N SER A 250 12.10 8.99 35.26
CA SER A 250 12.13 10.44 35.43
C SER A 250 12.45 11.13 34.12
N GLY A 251 11.78 12.24 33.81
CA GLY A 251 11.94 12.99 32.56
C GLY A 251 11.23 12.38 31.32
N SER A 252 10.50 11.25 31.47
CA SER A 252 9.80 10.59 30.35
C SER A 252 8.51 11.27 29.87
N GLY A 253 8.12 12.40 30.49
CA GLY A 253 6.93 13.14 30.10
C GLY A 253 5.62 12.68 30.77
N LYS A 254 5.66 11.86 31.85
CA LYS A 254 4.46 11.39 32.58
C LYS A 254 3.55 12.53 32.99
N SER A 255 4.09 13.56 33.65
CA SER A 255 3.33 14.73 34.12
C SER A 255 2.72 15.51 32.95
N PHE A 256 3.49 15.67 31.86
CA PHE A 256 2.98 16.30 30.64
C PHE A 256 1.81 15.50 30.05
N PHE A 257 1.96 14.18 29.95
CA PHE A 257 0.90 13.31 29.48
C PHE A 257 -0.37 13.40 30.33
N MET A 258 -0.23 13.32 31.64
CA MET A 258 -1.37 13.42 32.57
C MET A 258 -2.06 14.78 32.47
N ASN A 259 -1.30 15.88 32.41
CA ASN A 259 -1.88 17.20 32.23
C ASN A 259 -2.63 17.34 30.91
N THR A 260 -2.13 16.75 29.85
CA THR A 260 -2.79 16.74 28.54
C THR A 260 -4.10 15.95 28.57
N VAL A 261 -4.13 14.79 29.22
CA VAL A 261 -5.34 13.98 29.40
C VAL A 261 -6.38 14.71 30.25
N MET A 262 -5.97 15.27 31.41
CA MET A 262 -6.85 16.04 32.27
C MET A 262 -7.44 17.25 31.57
N ARG A 263 -6.63 17.97 30.78
CA ARG A 263 -7.10 19.10 30.00
C ARG A 263 -8.18 18.69 29.01
N GLN A 264 -7.97 17.60 28.27
CA GLN A 264 -8.94 17.12 27.29
C GLN A 264 -10.25 16.68 27.96
N TYR A 265 -10.20 16.04 29.13
CA TYR A 265 -11.42 15.71 29.88
C TYR A 265 -12.13 16.95 30.42
N TYR A 266 -11.37 17.93 30.92
CA TYR A 266 -11.94 19.20 31.36
C TYR A 266 -12.66 19.95 30.23
N GLU A 267 -12.09 19.95 29.02
CA GLU A 267 -12.71 20.51 27.82
C GLU A 267 -14.00 19.75 27.39
N GLN A 268 -14.23 18.55 27.93
CA GLN A 268 -15.42 17.74 27.72
C GLN A 268 -16.40 17.80 28.90
N ASP A 269 -16.35 18.87 29.69
CA ASP A 269 -17.21 19.11 30.88
C ASP A 269 -17.15 17.97 31.93
N THR A 270 -15.96 17.38 32.12
CA THR A 270 -15.74 16.35 33.12
C THR A 270 -15.15 16.96 34.39
N ASP A 271 -15.72 16.62 35.54
CA ASP A 271 -15.17 16.99 36.84
C ASP A 271 -13.86 16.24 37.13
N ILE A 272 -12.82 16.98 37.51
CA ILE A 272 -11.50 16.41 37.76
C ILE A 272 -11.07 16.67 39.19
N VAL A 273 -10.70 15.63 39.90
CA VAL A 273 -10.10 15.73 41.24
C VAL A 273 -8.65 15.27 41.17
N ILE A 274 -7.72 16.13 41.57
CA ILE A 274 -6.28 15.83 41.54
C ILE A 274 -5.79 15.71 42.97
N VAL A 275 -5.11 14.60 43.25
CA VAL A 275 -4.36 14.44 44.51
C VAL A 275 -2.88 14.32 44.12
N ASP A 276 -2.14 15.37 44.41
CA ASP A 276 -0.69 15.41 44.17
C ASP A 276 0.02 15.29 45.50
N THR A 277 0.90 14.32 45.61
CA THR A 277 1.65 14.04 46.85
C THR A 277 3.08 14.56 46.82
N GLY A 278 3.46 15.35 45.78
CA GLY A 278 4.76 15.99 45.66
C GLY A 278 5.70 15.30 44.68
#